data_f8e5f8d48c8d31a405e3ef8146f8b283
#
_entry.id   f8e5f8d48c8d31a405e3ef8146f8b283
#
_cell.length_a   1.000
_cell.length_b   1.000
_cell.length_c   1.000
_cell.angle_alpha   90.00
_cell.angle_beta   90.00
_cell.angle_gamma   90.00
#
_symmetry.space_group_name_H-M   'P 1'
#
loop_
_entity.id
_entity.type
_entity.pdbx_description
1 polymer ?
#
loop_
_entity_poly.entity_id
_entity_poly.type
_entity_poly.pdbx_seq_one_letter_code
_entity_poly.pdbx_strand_id
1 'polypeptide(L)' 'MLILKNKILLITGGTGSFGNTVLQRFIDSEIKEIRIFSRDEKKQDDMRKKYSNPKIKFHLGDVRDYRSIKDAM' A
#
# COMPACT_ATOMS: atom_id res chain seq x y z
N MET A 1 -4.18 -1.50 8.66
CA MET A 1 -5.48 -2.00 8.16
C MET A 1 -5.34 -2.57 6.77
N LEU A 2 -6.00 -3.67 6.51
CA LEU A 2 -5.98 -4.32 5.21
C LEU A 2 -7.39 -4.37 4.64
N ILE A 3 -7.54 -3.98 3.39
CA ILE A 3 -8.81 -4.06 2.67
C ILE A 3 -8.55 -4.78 1.34
N LEU A 4 -9.25 -5.90 1.14
CA LEU A 4 -9.13 -6.65 -0.11
C LEU A 4 -10.46 -6.59 -0.86
N LYS A 5 -10.43 -6.08 -2.10
CA LYS A 5 -11.61 -5.97 -2.93
C LYS A 5 -11.23 -6.13 -4.40
N ASN A 6 -11.89 -7.05 -5.10
CA ASN A 6 -11.68 -7.27 -6.53
C ASN A 6 -10.20 -7.51 -6.87
N LYS A 7 -9.49 -8.27 -6.03
CA LYS A 7 -8.08 -8.59 -6.18
C LYS A 7 -7.16 -7.37 -6.06
N ILE A 8 -7.66 -6.30 -5.44
CA ILE A 8 -6.87 -5.11 -5.09
C ILE A 8 -6.73 -5.09 -3.58
N LEU A 9 -5.51 -5.06 -3.09
CA LEU A 9 -5.22 -5.02 -1.65
C LEU A 9 -4.80 -3.60 -1.26
N LEU A 10 -5.53 -3.00 -0.32
CA LEU A 10 -5.17 -1.71 0.27
C LEU A 10 -4.55 -1.95 1.64
N ILE A 11 -3.36 -1.40 1.85
CA ILE A 11 -2.65 -1.47 3.14
C ILE A 11 -2.50 -0.06 3.67
N THR A 12 -3.15 0.25 4.80
CA THR A 12 -2.96 1.54 5.45
C THR A 12 -1.81 1.43 6.45
N GLY A 13 -0.98 2.48 6.52
CA GLY A 13 0.24 2.44 7.31
C GLY A 13 1.25 1.46 6.73
N GLY A 14 1.20 1.23 5.42
CA GLY A 14 1.91 0.15 4.76
C GLY A 14 3.41 0.31 4.62
N THR A 15 3.97 1.44 5.08
CA THR A 15 5.42 1.65 4.99
C THR A 15 6.17 1.19 6.25
N GLY A 16 5.45 0.73 7.28
CA GLY A 16 6.07 0.19 8.48
C GLY A 16 6.39 -1.30 8.37
N SER A 17 6.84 -1.90 9.47
CA SER A 17 7.21 -3.32 9.49
C SER A 17 6.06 -4.23 9.10
N PHE A 18 4.87 -3.92 9.61
CA PHE A 18 3.67 -4.71 9.28
C PHE A 18 3.37 -4.65 7.79
N GLY A 19 3.38 -3.45 7.20
CA GLY A 19 3.12 -3.28 5.79
C GLY A 19 4.14 -3.99 4.91
N ASN A 20 5.41 -3.94 5.28
CA ASN A 20 6.45 -4.65 4.54
C ASN A 20 6.23 -6.16 4.57
N THR A 21 5.89 -6.71 5.73
CA THR A 21 5.64 -8.15 5.88
C THR A 21 4.46 -8.58 5.01
N VAL A 22 3.37 -7.81 5.05
CA VAL A 22 2.18 -8.11 4.24
C VAL A 22 2.50 -8.02 2.75
N LEU A 23 3.24 -6.98 2.35
CA LEU A 23 3.61 -6.78 0.97
C LEU A 23 4.43 -7.96 0.43
N GLN A 24 5.45 -8.39 1.19
CA GLN A 24 6.27 -9.53 0.79
C GLN A 24 5.44 -10.79 0.61
N ARG A 25 4.41 -10.96 1.44
CA ARG A 25 3.56 -12.14 1.38
C ARG A 25 2.67 -12.17 0.14
N PHE A 26 2.19 -11.01 -0.30
CA PHE A 26 1.20 -10.93 -1.36
C PHE A 26 1.73 -10.48 -2.72
N ILE A 27 2.97 -10.03 -2.79
CA ILE A 27 3.52 -9.47 -4.03
C ILE A 27 3.54 -10.47 -5.19
N ASP A 28 3.73 -11.74 -4.91
CA ASP A 28 3.76 -12.82 -5.90
C ASP A 28 2.45 -13.60 -5.98
N SER A 29 1.40 -13.10 -5.33
CA SER A 29 0.09 -13.77 -5.33
C SER A 29 -0.73 -13.37 -6.56
N GLU A 30 -1.97 -13.86 -6.61
CA GLU A 30 -2.91 -13.54 -7.69
C GLU A 30 -3.49 -12.13 -7.58
N ILE A 31 -3.09 -11.36 -6.58
CA ILE A 31 -3.54 -9.98 -6.41
C ILE A 31 -3.06 -9.15 -7.61
N LYS A 32 -3.98 -8.40 -8.21
CA LYS A 32 -3.67 -7.56 -9.38
C LYS A 32 -2.94 -6.29 -9.01
N GLU A 33 -3.26 -5.71 -7.86
CA GLU A 33 -2.70 -4.44 -7.44
C GLU A 33 -2.63 -4.39 -5.93
N ILE A 34 -1.55 -3.80 -5.43
CA ILE A 34 -1.37 -3.53 -4.00
C ILE A 34 -1.24 -2.03 -3.84
N ARG A 35 -2.15 -1.43 -3.07
CA ARG A 35 -2.16 0.00 -2.81
C ARG A 35 -1.64 0.27 -1.41
N ILE A 36 -0.55 1.02 -1.32
CA ILE A 36 0.06 1.40 -0.05
C ILE A 36 -0.39 2.83 0.28
N PHE A 37 -1.07 2.99 1.41
CA PHE A 37 -1.56 4.29 1.87
C PHE A 37 -0.81 4.68 3.14
N SER A 38 -0.13 5.83 3.13
CA SER A 38 0.69 6.25 4.25
C SER A 38 0.92 7.75 4.19
N ARG A 39 1.30 8.36 5.33
CA ARG A 39 1.65 9.78 5.39
C ARG A 39 3.15 10.02 5.15
N ASP A 40 3.95 8.97 5.15
CA ASP A 40 5.40 9.10 5.12
C ASP A 40 5.93 8.94 3.69
N GLU A 41 6.13 10.07 3.04
CA GLU A 41 6.61 10.12 1.65
C GLU A 41 7.99 9.48 1.50
N LYS A 42 8.88 9.71 2.47
CA LYS A 42 10.23 9.17 2.40
C LYS A 42 10.22 7.65 2.46
N LYS A 43 9.43 7.09 3.38
CA LYS A 43 9.32 5.63 3.50
C LYS A 43 8.66 5.03 2.26
N GLN A 44 7.71 5.72 1.66
CA GLN A 44 7.11 5.26 0.41
C GLN A 44 8.15 5.22 -0.71
N ASP A 45 8.99 6.25 -0.79
CA ASP A 45 10.03 6.30 -1.79
C ASP A 45 11.04 5.18 -1.61
N ASP A 46 11.46 4.92 -0.37
CA ASP A 46 12.37 3.81 -0.06
C ASP A 46 11.75 2.47 -0.45
N MET A 47 10.47 2.28 -0.14
CA MET A 47 9.76 1.05 -0.47
C MET A 47 9.61 0.88 -1.99
N ARG A 48 9.34 1.97 -2.70
CA ARG A 48 9.23 1.96 -4.16
C ARG A 48 10.53 1.49 -4.80
N LYS A 49 11.66 1.97 -4.30
CA LYS A 49 12.97 1.58 -4.80
C LYS A 49 13.30 0.13 -4.46
N LYS A 50 12.91 -0.31 -3.26
CA LYS A 50 13.19 -1.68 -2.80
C LYS A 50 12.44 -2.73 -3.62
N TYR A 51 11.18 -2.50 -3.89
CA TYR A 51 10.34 -3.51 -4.56
C TYR A 51 10.26 -3.34 -6.07
N SER A 52 10.28 -2.11 -6.55
CA SER A 52 10.30 -1.80 -8.00
C SER A 52 9.33 -2.65 -8.83
N ASN A 53 8.11 -2.82 -8.33
CA ASN A 53 7.11 -3.69 -8.95
C ASN A 53 5.90 -2.85 -9.39
N PRO A 54 5.49 -2.91 -10.67
CA PRO A 54 4.38 -2.09 -11.17
C PRO A 54 3.03 -2.44 -10.56
N LYS A 55 2.91 -3.59 -9.91
CA LYS A 55 1.70 -3.98 -9.18
C LYS A 55 1.45 -3.09 -7.97
N ILE A 56 2.50 -2.46 -7.43
CA ILE A 56 2.42 -1.65 -6.20
C ILE A 56 2.15 -0.20 -6.56
N LYS A 57 1.08 0.36 -6.00
CA LYS A 57 0.72 1.78 -6.16
C LYS A 57 0.80 2.47 -4.81
N PHE A 58 1.31 3.69 -4.79
CA PHE A 58 1.50 4.45 -3.56
C PHE A 58 0.55 5.64 -3.52
N HIS A 59 -0.12 5.80 -2.37
CA HIS A 59 -1.02 6.91 -2.13
C HIS A 59 -0.60 7.63 -0.86
N LEU A 60 -0.39 8.92 -0.95
CA LEU A 60 0.02 9.74 0.18
C LEU A 60 -1.20 10.38 0.82
N GLY A 61 -1.37 10.21 2.13
CA GLY A 61 -2.49 10.79 2.84
C GLY A 61 -2.59 10.32 4.28
N ASP A 62 -3.59 10.85 4.99
CA ASP A 62 -3.83 10.57 6.40
C ASP A 62 -5.07 9.68 6.53
N VAL A 63 -4.95 8.57 7.27
CA VAL A 63 -6.07 7.64 7.49
C VAL A 63 -7.26 8.31 8.19
N ARG A 64 -7.04 9.46 8.85
CA ARG A 64 -8.10 10.23 9.49
C ARG A 64 -8.87 11.09 8.49
N ASP A 65 -8.35 11.22 7.27
CA ASP A 65 -9.01 11.97 6.20
C ASP A 65 -9.80 10.98 5.34
N TYR A 66 -11.12 10.99 5.53
CA TYR A 66 -12.01 10.08 4.82
C TYR A 66 -11.87 10.18 3.29
N ARG A 67 -11.66 11.41 2.78
CA ARG A 67 -11.53 11.61 1.34
C ARG A 67 -10.28 10.93 0.80
N SER A 68 -9.16 11.02 1.52
CA SER A 68 -7.92 10.39 1.10
C SER A 68 -8.06 8.88 1.04
N ILE A 69 -8.70 8.27 2.05
CA ILE A 69 -8.92 6.83 2.08
C ILE A 69 -9.86 6.41 0.94
N LYS A 70 -10.92 7.17 0.72
CA LYS A 70 -11.88 6.87 -0.33
C LYS A 70 -11.22 6.89 -1.71
N ASP A 71 -10.36 7.86 -1.96
CA ASP A 71 -9.66 7.97 -3.23
C ASP A 71 -8.66 6.83 -3.44
N ALA A 72 -8.08 6.32 -2.35
CA ALA A 72 -7.14 5.19 -2.41
C ALA A 72 -7.84 3.85 -2.62
N MET A 73 -9.11 3.79 -2.27
CA MET A 73 -9.91 2.59 -2.49
C MET A 73 -10.43 2.52 -3.91
#